data_88397a67427bff74761711df58ac3a8b
#
_entry.id   88397a67427bff74761711df58ac3a8b
#
_cell.length_a   1.000
_cell.length_b   1.000
_cell.length_c   1.000
_cell.angle_alpha   90.00
_cell.angle_beta   90.00
_cell.angle_gamma   90.00
#
_symmetry.space_group_name_H-M   'P 1'
#
loop_
_entity.id
_entity.type
_entity.pdbx_description
1 polymer ?
#
loop_
_entity_poly.entity_id
_entity_poly.type
_entity_poly.pdbx_seq_one_letter_code
_entity_poly.pdbx_strand_id
1 'polypeptide(L)'
;MEIMYRTARLAATVSALVAMSGLAAPAVEPTILNNLVTELLDLETPQTQAHRQYNFANPRAGWIFVSSAAAVRGAQSVKVILHTADGDVELAAHRDGRMAVHEAMRHLPAGEHTLSVHCEGGAALHGLVVRAIPEIVYPGLGYWTRQAMSRQSPYDWAFLKRIGIAENINVILERNFDASLDAVQWRQQGGKILTREGTHVMIKLRKESGQPFTADWAYEFLSGRPGLKRADRDGIMVSEFDGYGSQKDEYPALTEATQRLFSNPQFKGKVFNPYTVVLYRDEGGMAFVRELIKAGSKIVEERYLSEQPTEAEATALLSGWGIANLMKQYQKKMPDIQKHMIWNLGYMSAPPESLNTNPAVNYKVFMDMQLNCIANNPALAGLYGVMWYHSAYADEETLRWSAKLFRHYCIEGRRDMLGSDPYILPHIENPDFADGASGWNLSPATTGSMAVKHAAGYGRRQARYIGQSGAIENQGDYFLWTKRHADRPNTFSQPIKALEPGRLYSLKVITADYQELLSEKSTRAAHQLGIQIDNAVPAPRRSFQHVFGSDKLWLTYHFFVFRTKSDTATLTISDWVSDDHVYWPSEWGIQFNIEKWKKPGKTGGPVGRELMFSFIELQPYLED
;
A
#
# COMPACT_ATOMS: atom_id res chain seq x y z
N MET A 1 -95.74 -5.85 30.58
CA MET A 1 -95.91 -6.80 31.67
C MET A 1 -94.85 -7.83 31.45
N GLU A 2 -93.86 -7.87 32.34
CA GLU A 2 -92.72 -8.69 32.52
C GLU A 2 -91.68 -8.80 31.39
N ILE A 3 -90.64 -8.07 31.64
CA ILE A 3 -89.37 -8.10 30.92
C ILE A 3 -88.38 -8.90 31.75
N MET A 4 -87.89 -10.04 31.21
CA MET A 4 -86.80 -10.78 31.82
C MET A 4 -85.47 -10.31 31.30
N TYR A 5 -84.63 -9.81 32.21
CA TYR A 5 -83.22 -9.52 32.00
C TYR A 5 -82.42 -10.81 31.85
N ARG A 6 -81.66 -10.90 30.79
CA ARG A 6 -80.53 -11.85 30.70
C ARG A 6 -79.20 -11.04 30.57
N THR A 7 -78.47 -11.06 31.62
CA THR A 7 -77.08 -10.58 31.71
C THR A 7 -76.13 -11.48 30.99
N ALA A 8 -75.52 -11.04 29.90
CA ALA A 8 -74.41 -11.65 29.28
C ALA A 8 -73.10 -11.08 29.89
N ARG A 9 -72.31 -11.92 30.55
CA ARG A 9 -70.96 -11.59 30.98
C ARG A 9 -70.02 -11.67 29.77
N LEU A 10 -69.48 -10.54 29.32
CA LEU A 10 -68.29 -10.49 28.44
C LEU A 10 -67.07 -10.68 29.32
N ALA A 11 -66.36 -11.78 29.14
CA ALA A 11 -65.02 -11.96 29.66
C ALA A 11 -64.04 -11.22 28.75
N ALA A 12 -63.55 -10.06 29.18
CA ALA A 12 -62.44 -9.39 28.52
C ALA A 12 -61.13 -10.06 28.90
N THR A 13 -60.56 -10.85 27.98
CA THR A 13 -59.19 -11.34 28.08
C THR A 13 -58.26 -10.20 27.73
N VAL A 14 -57.67 -9.56 28.73
CA VAL A 14 -56.58 -8.60 28.56
C VAL A 14 -55.34 -9.43 28.31
N SER A 15 -54.91 -9.54 27.05
CA SER A 15 -53.59 -9.99 26.69
C SER A 15 -52.60 -8.89 27.02
N ALA A 16 -51.89 -9.03 28.13
CA ALA A 16 -50.75 -8.19 28.46
C ALA A 16 -49.61 -8.53 27.48
N LEU A 17 -49.45 -7.71 26.47
CA LEU A 17 -48.23 -7.66 25.68
C LEU A 17 -47.14 -7.10 26.61
N VAL A 18 -46.34 -7.99 27.20
CA VAL A 18 -45.10 -7.62 27.85
C VAL A 18 -44.16 -7.23 26.72
N ALA A 19 -44.12 -5.96 26.39
CA ALA A 19 -43.02 -5.39 25.62
C ALA A 19 -41.75 -5.51 26.50
N MET A 20 -40.93 -6.53 26.25
CA MET A 20 -39.59 -6.54 26.74
C MET A 20 -38.81 -5.40 26.04
N SER A 21 -38.91 -4.20 26.58
CA SER A 21 -37.98 -3.12 26.27
C SER A 21 -36.60 -3.55 26.81
N GLY A 22 -35.81 -4.19 25.95
CA GLY A 22 -34.40 -4.34 26.20
C GLY A 22 -33.83 -2.91 26.39
N LEU A 23 -33.43 -2.61 27.62
CA LEU A 23 -32.74 -1.35 27.91
C LEU A 23 -31.49 -1.32 27.01
N ALA A 24 -31.50 -0.41 26.03
CA ALA A 24 -30.29 -0.12 25.26
C ALA A 24 -29.22 0.35 26.24
N ALA A 25 -28.03 -0.19 26.14
CA ALA A 25 -26.92 0.29 26.93
C ALA A 25 -26.69 1.79 26.62
N PRO A 26 -26.29 2.59 27.63
CA PRO A 26 -25.99 3.99 27.38
C PRO A 26 -24.97 4.10 26.25
N ALA A 27 -25.15 5.11 25.37
CA ALA A 27 -24.18 5.38 24.31
C ALA A 27 -22.81 5.65 24.94
N VAL A 28 -21.81 4.92 24.49
CA VAL A 28 -20.41 5.13 24.91
C VAL A 28 -19.92 6.39 24.17
N GLU A 29 -19.27 7.31 24.91
CA GLU A 29 -18.66 8.47 24.25
C GLU A 29 -17.51 8.02 23.33
N PRO A 30 -17.48 8.48 22.08
CA PRO A 30 -16.42 8.09 21.12
C PRO A 30 -15.05 8.58 21.58
N THR A 31 -14.04 7.72 21.50
CA THR A 31 -12.64 8.04 21.85
C THR A 31 -11.79 8.19 20.58
N ILE A 32 -11.18 9.35 20.37
CA ILE A 32 -10.25 9.59 19.28
C ILE A 32 -8.92 8.89 19.59
N LEU A 33 -8.63 7.80 18.90
CA LEU A 33 -7.39 7.05 19.06
C LEU A 33 -6.21 7.76 18.38
N ASN A 34 -6.38 8.15 17.12
CA ASN A 34 -5.44 8.97 16.34
C ASN A 34 -6.21 9.80 15.29
N ASN A 35 -5.51 10.46 14.35
CA ASN A 35 -6.15 11.27 13.32
C ASN A 35 -7.07 10.49 12.36
N LEU A 36 -6.92 9.18 12.29
CA LEU A 36 -7.58 8.29 11.32
C LEU A 36 -8.70 7.47 11.95
N VAL A 37 -8.57 7.12 13.23
CA VAL A 37 -9.42 6.14 13.92
C VAL A 37 -10.08 6.75 15.15
N THR A 38 -11.40 6.54 15.24
CA THR A 38 -12.20 6.87 16.42
C THR A 38 -12.88 5.59 16.91
N GLU A 39 -12.65 5.22 18.16
CA GLU A 39 -13.32 4.10 18.81
C GLU A 39 -14.73 4.51 19.21
N LEU A 40 -15.73 3.76 18.76
CA LEU A 40 -17.15 4.05 18.96
C LEU A 40 -17.76 3.15 20.03
N LEU A 41 -17.23 1.94 20.17
CA LEU A 41 -17.62 0.96 21.16
C LEU A 41 -16.45 0.03 21.44
N ASP A 42 -16.18 -0.23 22.72
CA ASP A 42 -15.27 -1.28 23.18
C ASP A 42 -15.87 -2.01 24.38
N LEU A 43 -16.08 -3.32 24.23
CA LEU A 43 -16.63 -4.18 25.27
C LEU A 43 -15.63 -5.28 25.59
N GLU A 44 -14.90 -5.12 26.67
CA GLU A 44 -13.94 -6.10 27.15
C GLU A 44 -14.59 -7.16 28.08
N THR A 45 -15.78 -6.88 28.60
CA THR A 45 -16.46 -7.77 29.55
C THR A 45 -17.30 -8.82 28.82
N PRO A 46 -17.19 -10.10 29.16
CA PRO A 46 -18.00 -11.16 28.56
C PRO A 46 -19.51 -10.89 28.65
N GLN A 47 -20.19 -11.02 27.52
CA GLN A 47 -21.65 -10.86 27.40
C GLN A 47 -22.30 -12.22 27.21
N THR A 48 -23.18 -12.61 28.15
CA THR A 48 -23.86 -13.92 28.17
C THR A 48 -25.36 -13.81 27.94
N GLN A 49 -25.91 -12.59 27.79
CA GLN A 49 -27.33 -12.39 27.54
C GLN A 49 -27.70 -12.95 26.16
N ALA A 50 -28.81 -13.67 26.07
CA ALA A 50 -29.26 -14.31 24.83
C ALA A 50 -29.46 -13.30 23.68
N HIS A 51 -29.87 -12.07 24.00
CA HIS A 51 -30.00 -10.97 23.04
C HIS A 51 -29.65 -9.65 23.72
N ARG A 52 -28.80 -8.86 23.05
CA ARG A 52 -28.45 -7.51 23.51
C ARG A 52 -28.21 -6.58 22.32
N GLN A 53 -28.65 -5.34 22.49
CA GLN A 53 -28.44 -4.26 21.51
C GLN A 53 -27.42 -3.25 22.03
N TYR A 54 -26.63 -2.72 21.10
CA TYR A 54 -25.62 -1.69 21.32
C TYR A 54 -25.79 -0.60 20.28
N ASN A 55 -25.90 0.64 20.75
CA ASN A 55 -25.98 1.82 19.89
C ASN A 55 -24.62 2.50 19.83
N PHE A 56 -24.28 3.01 18.65
CA PHE A 56 -23.10 3.82 18.44
C PHE A 56 -23.38 4.89 17.39
N ALA A 57 -22.69 6.04 17.48
CA ALA A 57 -22.80 7.12 16.52
C ALA A 57 -21.60 7.12 15.57
N ASN A 58 -21.83 6.95 14.25
CA ASN A 58 -20.79 7.17 13.27
C ASN A 58 -20.60 8.68 13.04
N PRO A 59 -19.46 9.29 13.37
CA PRO A 59 -19.30 10.75 13.36
C PRO A 59 -19.35 11.37 11.97
N ARG A 60 -19.15 10.57 10.92
CA ARG A 60 -19.24 10.98 9.51
C ARG A 60 -19.66 9.80 8.64
N ALA A 61 -20.21 10.08 7.46
CA ALA A 61 -20.39 9.04 6.45
C ALA A 61 -19.02 8.47 6.05
N GLY A 62 -18.83 7.17 6.28
CA GLY A 62 -17.52 6.52 6.11
C GLY A 62 -17.52 5.09 6.59
N TRP A 63 -16.32 4.54 6.72
CA TRP A 63 -16.13 3.15 7.08
C TRP A 63 -16.16 2.93 8.59
N ILE A 64 -16.81 1.87 9.00
CA ILE A 64 -16.64 1.27 10.33
C ILE A 64 -15.94 -0.07 10.23
N PHE A 65 -15.17 -0.39 11.24
CA PHE A 65 -14.58 -1.69 11.51
C PHE A 65 -15.26 -2.29 12.73
N VAL A 66 -15.68 -3.55 12.64
CA VAL A 66 -16.28 -4.32 13.73
C VAL A 66 -15.45 -5.57 13.95
N SER A 67 -14.99 -5.78 15.17
CA SER A 67 -14.32 -7.01 15.60
C SER A 67 -15.11 -7.65 16.74
N SER A 68 -15.35 -8.95 16.65
CA SER A 68 -16.02 -9.72 17.69
C SER A 68 -15.21 -10.97 18.04
N ALA A 69 -15.09 -11.27 19.33
CA ALA A 69 -14.39 -12.44 19.83
C ALA A 69 -15.35 -13.34 20.61
N ALA A 70 -15.44 -14.62 20.25
CA ALA A 70 -16.24 -15.58 20.99
C ALA A 70 -15.64 -16.99 20.96
N ALA A 71 -15.91 -17.77 22.02
CA ALA A 71 -15.67 -19.21 22.05
C ALA A 71 -17.02 -19.93 22.19
N VAL A 72 -17.32 -20.84 21.28
CA VAL A 72 -18.58 -21.58 21.24
C VAL A 72 -18.32 -23.09 21.26
N ARG A 73 -19.24 -23.89 21.80
CA ARG A 73 -19.07 -25.35 21.88
C ARG A 73 -20.38 -26.09 21.49
N GLY A 74 -20.27 -27.12 20.69
CA GLY A 74 -21.41 -27.93 20.29
C GLY A 74 -22.48 -27.12 19.56
N ALA A 75 -23.71 -27.07 20.09
CA ALA A 75 -24.83 -26.33 19.52
C ALA A 75 -24.85 -24.83 19.88
N GLN A 76 -23.80 -24.28 20.50
CA GLN A 76 -23.70 -22.88 20.82
C GLN A 76 -23.45 -22.05 19.57
N SER A 77 -23.93 -20.81 19.56
CA SER A 77 -23.57 -19.80 18.54
C SER A 77 -23.57 -18.39 19.10
N VAL A 78 -22.74 -17.52 18.48
CA VAL A 78 -22.78 -16.07 18.70
C VAL A 78 -22.87 -15.40 17.34
N LYS A 79 -23.86 -14.52 17.16
CA LYS A 79 -24.03 -13.71 15.94
C LYS A 79 -23.97 -12.24 16.29
N VAL A 80 -23.34 -11.47 15.41
CA VAL A 80 -23.31 -10.00 15.47
C VAL A 80 -24.02 -9.48 14.22
N ILE A 81 -25.07 -8.72 14.41
CA ILE A 81 -25.96 -8.23 13.35
C ILE A 81 -25.99 -6.70 13.39
N LEU A 82 -25.73 -6.06 12.26
CA LEU A 82 -25.89 -4.64 12.05
C LEU A 82 -27.29 -4.36 11.47
N HIS A 83 -28.05 -3.50 12.13
CA HIS A 83 -29.33 -3.03 11.61
C HIS A 83 -29.11 -1.85 10.67
N THR A 84 -29.60 -1.94 9.43
CA THR A 84 -29.52 -0.88 8.43
C THR A 84 -30.89 -0.57 7.86
N ALA A 85 -31.03 0.58 7.19
CA ALA A 85 -32.28 0.94 6.52
C ALA A 85 -32.70 -0.05 5.42
N ASP A 86 -31.72 -0.76 4.83
CA ASP A 86 -31.95 -1.74 3.77
C ASP A 86 -32.16 -3.17 4.31
N GLY A 87 -32.14 -3.36 5.65
CA GLY A 87 -32.30 -4.63 6.33
C GLY A 87 -31.12 -5.01 7.24
N ASP A 88 -31.25 -6.15 7.85
CA ASP A 88 -30.25 -6.69 8.78
C ASP A 88 -29.07 -7.31 8.05
N VAL A 89 -27.85 -7.03 8.52
CA VAL A 89 -26.60 -7.55 7.97
C VAL A 89 -25.84 -8.33 9.03
N GLU A 90 -25.70 -9.66 8.84
CA GLU A 90 -24.84 -10.49 9.69
C GLU A 90 -23.37 -10.09 9.43
N LEU A 91 -22.69 -9.56 10.44
CA LEU A 91 -21.28 -9.19 10.38
C LEU A 91 -20.36 -10.33 10.80
N ALA A 92 -20.80 -11.13 11.77
CA ALA A 92 -20.05 -12.26 12.29
C ALA A 92 -20.99 -13.37 12.76
N ALA A 93 -20.58 -14.62 12.55
CA ALA A 93 -21.22 -15.80 13.10
C ALA A 93 -20.16 -16.78 13.63
N HIS A 94 -20.07 -16.88 14.95
CA HIS A 94 -19.20 -17.84 15.62
C HIS A 94 -19.97 -19.16 15.79
N ARG A 95 -19.45 -20.25 15.21
CA ARG A 95 -20.10 -21.58 15.20
C ARG A 95 -19.15 -22.73 15.58
N ASP A 96 -17.85 -22.46 15.63
CA ASP A 96 -16.82 -23.47 15.87
C ASP A 96 -16.16 -23.33 17.25
N GLY A 97 -15.79 -24.45 17.84
CA GLY A 97 -15.46 -24.68 19.23
C GLY A 97 -14.21 -23.99 19.82
N ARG A 98 -13.55 -23.08 19.12
CA ARG A 98 -12.36 -22.37 19.62
C ARG A 98 -12.65 -20.89 19.75
N MET A 99 -11.84 -20.21 20.58
CA MET A 99 -11.81 -18.74 20.58
C MET A 99 -11.46 -18.28 19.16
N ALA A 100 -12.38 -17.57 18.53
CA ALA A 100 -12.21 -17.01 17.20
C ALA A 100 -12.51 -15.51 17.24
N VAL A 101 -11.78 -14.75 16.41
CA VAL A 101 -12.05 -13.34 16.15
C VAL A 101 -12.60 -13.24 14.73
N HIS A 102 -13.74 -12.58 14.58
CA HIS A 102 -14.34 -12.26 13.29
C HIS A 102 -14.34 -10.75 13.11
N GLU A 103 -13.94 -10.31 11.95
CA GLU A 103 -13.81 -8.91 11.60
C GLU A 103 -14.62 -8.59 10.34
N ALA A 104 -15.20 -7.40 10.31
CA ALA A 104 -15.96 -6.91 9.17
C ALA A 104 -15.80 -5.39 9.02
N MET A 105 -15.85 -4.91 7.79
CA MET A 105 -15.90 -3.49 7.49
C MET A 105 -17.18 -3.15 6.74
N ARG A 106 -17.81 -2.00 7.08
CA ARG A 106 -19.02 -1.51 6.40
C ARG A 106 -18.94 -0.01 6.23
N HIS A 107 -19.38 0.47 5.08
CA HIS A 107 -19.54 1.90 4.86
C HIS A 107 -20.94 2.32 5.32
N LEU A 108 -21.03 3.23 6.29
CA LEU A 108 -22.27 3.69 6.88
C LEU A 108 -22.45 5.21 6.71
N PRO A 109 -23.69 5.72 6.67
CA PRO A 109 -23.97 7.14 6.80
C PRO A 109 -23.51 7.67 8.16
N ALA A 110 -23.43 8.99 8.31
CA ALA A 110 -23.29 9.62 9.62
C ALA A 110 -24.56 9.44 10.44
N GLY A 111 -24.42 9.35 11.77
CA GLY A 111 -25.55 9.26 12.71
C GLY A 111 -25.56 7.96 13.51
N GLU A 112 -26.72 7.71 14.14
CA GLU A 112 -26.92 6.57 15.04
C GLU A 112 -27.10 5.26 14.29
N HIS A 113 -26.48 4.21 14.81
CA HIS A 113 -26.55 2.84 14.31
C HIS A 113 -26.69 1.87 15.48
N THR A 114 -27.28 0.70 15.21
CA THR A 114 -27.51 -0.33 16.21
C THR A 114 -26.89 -1.66 15.76
N LEU A 115 -26.18 -2.31 16.68
CA LEU A 115 -25.74 -3.69 16.57
C LEU A 115 -26.55 -4.57 17.53
N SER A 116 -26.98 -5.74 17.09
CA SER A 116 -27.50 -6.79 17.95
C SER A 116 -26.51 -7.93 18.09
N VAL A 117 -26.34 -8.42 19.31
CA VAL A 117 -25.59 -9.64 19.63
C VAL A 117 -26.59 -10.70 20.08
N HIS A 118 -26.55 -11.86 19.44
CA HIS A 118 -27.37 -13.02 19.78
C HIS A 118 -26.47 -14.15 20.25
N CYS A 119 -26.65 -14.60 21.50
CA CYS A 119 -25.93 -15.72 22.10
C CYS A 119 -26.89 -16.90 22.31
N GLU A 120 -26.66 -18.03 21.67
CA GLU A 120 -27.47 -19.23 21.76
C GLU A 120 -26.74 -20.34 22.53
N GLY A 121 -27.50 -21.19 23.24
CA GLY A 121 -26.95 -22.36 23.95
C GLY A 121 -26.03 -22.03 25.12
N GLY A 122 -26.14 -20.82 25.70
CA GLY A 122 -25.27 -20.37 26.79
C GLY A 122 -23.88 -19.93 26.31
N ALA A 123 -23.74 -19.57 25.02
CA ALA A 123 -22.52 -18.96 24.48
C ALA A 123 -22.26 -17.57 25.07
N ALA A 124 -21.01 -17.14 25.05
CA ALA A 124 -20.61 -15.80 25.48
C ALA A 124 -19.80 -15.09 24.39
N LEU A 125 -20.12 -13.82 24.15
CA LEU A 125 -19.25 -12.89 23.44
C LEU A 125 -18.19 -12.40 24.42
N HIS A 126 -16.91 -12.54 24.08
CA HIS A 126 -15.77 -12.16 24.93
C HIS A 126 -15.23 -10.77 24.65
N GLY A 127 -15.50 -10.21 23.47
CA GLY A 127 -15.12 -8.86 23.08
C GLY A 127 -15.90 -8.37 21.87
N LEU A 128 -16.20 -7.09 21.84
CA LEU A 128 -16.82 -6.40 20.70
C LEU A 128 -16.23 -5.00 20.58
N VAL A 129 -15.57 -4.73 19.48
CA VAL A 129 -14.99 -3.42 19.17
C VAL A 129 -15.63 -2.87 17.92
N VAL A 130 -16.03 -1.59 17.96
CA VAL A 130 -16.50 -0.83 16.80
C VAL A 130 -15.66 0.43 16.67
N ARG A 131 -15.08 0.65 15.50
CA ARG A 131 -14.27 1.83 15.20
C ARG A 131 -14.70 2.48 13.91
N ALA A 132 -14.76 3.81 13.88
CA ALA A 132 -14.76 4.57 12.64
C ALA A 132 -13.31 4.58 12.11
N ILE A 133 -13.12 4.13 10.88
CA ILE A 133 -11.81 3.98 10.24
C ILE A 133 -11.74 4.76 8.93
N PRO A 134 -10.54 5.04 8.38
CA PRO A 134 -10.40 5.70 7.10
C PRO A 134 -10.84 4.79 5.93
N GLU A 135 -11.04 5.39 4.77
CA GLU A 135 -11.01 4.66 3.51
C GLU A 135 -9.58 4.20 3.23
N ILE A 136 -9.38 2.89 3.03
CA ILE A 136 -8.08 2.27 2.81
C ILE A 136 -8.11 1.64 1.42
N VAL A 137 -7.41 2.28 0.48
CA VAL A 137 -7.46 1.92 -0.94
C VAL A 137 -6.26 1.09 -1.35
N TYR A 138 -6.50 -0.03 -2.01
CA TYR A 138 -5.46 -0.84 -2.64
C TYR A 138 -5.53 -0.72 -4.17
N PRO A 139 -4.51 -0.17 -4.83
CA PRO A 139 -4.39 -0.16 -6.28
C PRO A 139 -3.57 -1.33 -6.79
N GLY A 140 -3.96 -1.91 -7.89
CA GLY A 140 -3.12 -2.85 -8.63
C GLY A 140 -3.41 -4.33 -8.38
N LEU A 141 -4.64 -4.69 -8.03
CA LEU A 141 -5.09 -6.07 -8.07
C LEU A 141 -4.95 -6.63 -9.49
N GLY A 142 -4.36 -7.81 -9.60
CA GLY A 142 -4.18 -8.48 -10.89
C GLY A 142 -3.12 -7.85 -11.80
N TYR A 143 -2.42 -6.80 -11.38
CA TYR A 143 -1.27 -6.32 -12.12
C TYR A 143 -0.15 -7.35 -12.08
N TRP A 144 0.39 -7.62 -13.26
CA TRP A 144 1.71 -8.22 -13.34
C TRP A 144 2.68 -7.20 -12.75
N THR A 145 3.46 -7.62 -11.79
CA THR A 145 4.60 -6.82 -11.39
C THR A 145 5.44 -6.62 -12.65
N ARG A 146 5.71 -5.38 -13.02
CA ARG A 146 6.67 -5.08 -14.11
C ARG A 146 8.05 -5.63 -13.78
N GLN A 147 8.24 -5.94 -12.54
CA GLN A 147 9.33 -6.68 -11.99
C GLN A 147 8.83 -8.11 -11.88
N ALA A 148 9.50 -8.99 -12.57
CA ALA A 148 9.32 -10.41 -12.39
C ALA A 148 9.85 -10.80 -11.01
N MET A 149 9.25 -10.20 -9.97
CA MET A 149 9.62 -10.46 -8.61
C MET A 149 9.22 -11.86 -8.25
N SER A 150 10.00 -12.78 -8.77
CA SER A 150 10.09 -14.14 -8.29
C SER A 150 8.86 -15.00 -8.50
N ARG A 151 7.70 -14.52 -8.85
CA ARG A 151 6.53 -15.40 -8.83
C ARG A 151 5.69 -15.23 -10.08
N GLN A 152 5.33 -16.36 -10.64
CA GLN A 152 4.61 -16.54 -11.90
C GLN A 152 3.16 -16.03 -11.88
N SER A 153 2.72 -15.46 -10.78
CA SER A 153 1.34 -14.98 -10.66
C SER A 153 1.29 -13.48 -10.39
N PRO A 154 0.31 -12.79 -10.96
CA PRO A 154 -0.01 -11.43 -10.59
C PRO A 154 -0.32 -11.36 -9.09
N TYR A 155 -0.27 -10.18 -8.51
CA TYR A 155 -0.78 -9.93 -7.16
C TYR A 155 -2.30 -10.05 -7.19
N ASP A 156 -2.78 -11.30 -7.25
CA ASP A 156 -4.19 -11.65 -7.29
C ASP A 156 -4.82 -11.65 -5.87
N TRP A 157 -6.10 -11.96 -5.82
CA TRP A 157 -6.83 -11.94 -4.55
C TRP A 157 -6.31 -12.99 -3.54
N ALA A 158 -5.91 -14.15 -4.02
CA ALA A 158 -5.33 -15.20 -3.17
C ALA A 158 -3.98 -14.76 -2.58
N PHE A 159 -3.18 -14.05 -3.37
CA PHE A 159 -1.95 -13.43 -2.89
C PHE A 159 -2.23 -12.37 -1.82
N LEU A 160 -3.19 -11.46 -2.04
CA LEU A 160 -3.53 -10.39 -1.09
C LEU A 160 -4.05 -10.95 0.24
N LYS A 161 -4.84 -12.02 0.22
CA LYS A 161 -5.24 -12.75 1.44
C LYS A 161 -4.03 -13.31 2.17
N ARG A 162 -3.14 -14.01 1.45
CA ARG A 162 -1.96 -14.65 2.07
C ARG A 162 -1.02 -13.66 2.76
N ILE A 163 -0.89 -12.45 2.23
CA ILE A 163 0.01 -11.43 2.78
C ILE A 163 -0.66 -10.44 3.74
N GLY A 164 -1.95 -10.64 4.06
CA GLY A 164 -2.69 -9.82 5.02
C GLY A 164 -3.15 -8.47 4.49
N ILE A 165 -3.10 -8.22 3.18
CA ILE A 165 -3.64 -6.97 2.61
C ILE A 165 -5.18 -7.00 2.61
N ALA A 166 -5.78 -8.13 2.22
CA ALA A 166 -7.22 -8.23 2.00
C ALA A 166 -8.06 -7.91 3.24
N GLU A 167 -7.55 -8.23 4.41
CA GLU A 167 -8.21 -7.99 5.70
C GLU A 167 -8.06 -6.54 6.19
N ASN A 168 -7.15 -5.76 5.58
CA ASN A 168 -6.79 -4.42 6.03
C ASN A 168 -7.15 -3.31 5.03
N ILE A 169 -7.91 -3.63 3.98
CA ILE A 169 -8.40 -2.66 2.99
C ILE A 169 -9.93 -2.69 2.91
N ASN A 170 -10.52 -1.62 2.36
CA ASN A 170 -11.97 -1.55 2.16
C ASN A 170 -12.36 -1.04 0.76
N VAL A 171 -11.40 -0.56 -0.02
CA VAL A 171 -11.60 -0.19 -1.43
C VAL A 171 -10.50 -0.80 -2.31
N ILE A 172 -10.90 -1.40 -3.42
CA ILE A 172 -10.00 -1.90 -4.46
C ILE A 172 -10.12 -1.00 -5.69
N LEU A 173 -8.97 -0.55 -6.19
CA LEU A 173 -8.89 0.18 -7.44
C LEU A 173 -8.42 -0.76 -8.54
N GLU A 174 -9.35 -1.22 -9.39
CA GLU A 174 -9.05 -2.19 -10.43
C GLU A 174 -9.99 -2.08 -11.63
N ARG A 175 -9.43 -2.23 -12.82
CA ARG A 175 -10.18 -2.22 -14.08
C ARG A 175 -10.85 -3.57 -14.39
N ASN A 176 -10.16 -4.66 -14.09
CA ASN A 176 -10.50 -6.02 -14.53
C ASN A 176 -10.82 -7.00 -13.38
N PHE A 177 -11.19 -6.50 -12.21
CA PHE A 177 -11.66 -7.34 -11.11
C PHE A 177 -13.04 -7.87 -11.47
N ASP A 178 -13.03 -8.81 -12.39
CA ASP A 178 -14.25 -9.39 -12.93
C ASP A 178 -14.87 -10.40 -11.97
N ALA A 179 -16.12 -10.78 -12.28
CA ALA A 179 -17.06 -11.64 -11.59
C ALA A 179 -16.51 -13.00 -11.07
N SER A 180 -15.27 -13.01 -10.57
CA SER A 180 -14.78 -14.08 -9.73
C SER A 180 -15.65 -14.18 -8.48
N LEU A 181 -15.82 -15.38 -7.95
CA LEU A 181 -16.48 -15.58 -6.67
C LEU A 181 -15.92 -14.66 -5.57
N ASP A 182 -14.63 -14.37 -5.62
CA ASP A 182 -13.95 -13.49 -4.70
C ASP A 182 -14.43 -12.03 -4.76
N ALA A 183 -14.68 -11.49 -5.98
CA ALA A 183 -15.20 -10.12 -6.14
C ALA A 183 -16.63 -10.00 -5.63
N VAL A 184 -17.45 -11.01 -5.86
CA VAL A 184 -18.82 -11.07 -5.34
C VAL A 184 -18.82 -11.12 -3.81
N GLN A 185 -18.02 -12.00 -3.22
CA GLN A 185 -17.88 -12.10 -1.76
C GLN A 185 -17.35 -10.79 -1.15
N TRP A 186 -16.34 -10.17 -1.76
CA TRP A 186 -15.81 -8.88 -1.33
C TRP A 186 -16.90 -7.81 -1.25
N ARG A 187 -17.72 -7.68 -2.29
CA ARG A 187 -18.85 -6.72 -2.27
C ARG A 187 -19.93 -7.10 -1.27
N GLN A 188 -20.26 -8.37 -1.12
CA GLN A 188 -21.22 -8.85 -0.10
C GLN A 188 -20.71 -8.55 1.32
N GLN A 189 -19.41 -8.60 1.52
CA GLN A 189 -18.74 -8.21 2.76
C GLN A 189 -18.63 -6.68 2.94
N GLY A 190 -19.18 -5.89 2.01
CA GLY A 190 -19.26 -4.43 2.07
C GLY A 190 -18.13 -3.69 1.37
N GLY A 191 -17.13 -4.39 0.82
CA GLY A 191 -16.03 -3.77 0.09
C GLY A 191 -16.46 -3.05 -1.17
N LYS A 192 -15.77 -1.96 -1.53
CA LYS A 192 -16.03 -1.18 -2.75
C LYS A 192 -15.00 -1.43 -3.84
N ILE A 193 -15.40 -1.24 -5.10
CA ILE A 193 -14.55 -1.40 -6.28
C ILE A 193 -14.66 -0.16 -7.15
N LEU A 194 -13.53 0.54 -7.33
CA LEU A 194 -13.40 1.65 -8.26
C LEU A 194 -12.61 1.20 -9.50
N THR A 195 -12.88 1.82 -10.65
CA THR A 195 -12.04 1.63 -11.85
C THR A 195 -11.04 2.76 -12.02
N ARG A 196 -9.81 2.41 -12.40
CA ARG A 196 -8.75 3.39 -12.69
C ARG A 196 -8.90 3.89 -14.14
N GLU A 197 -8.87 5.21 -14.29
CA GLU A 197 -8.81 5.90 -15.58
C GLU A 197 -7.63 6.89 -15.58
N GLY A 198 -7.11 7.22 -16.77
CA GLY A 198 -6.00 8.17 -16.90
C GLY A 198 -6.44 9.45 -17.62
N THR A 199 -6.05 10.63 -17.12
CA THR A 199 -6.27 11.90 -17.83
C THR A 199 -5.52 11.95 -19.15
N HIS A 200 -4.32 11.32 -19.23
CA HIS A 200 -3.58 11.22 -20.49
C HIS A 200 -4.39 10.52 -21.58
N VAL A 201 -5.25 9.55 -21.23
CA VAL A 201 -6.16 8.91 -22.17
C VAL A 201 -7.21 9.92 -22.63
N MET A 202 -7.78 10.68 -21.72
CA MET A 202 -8.77 11.72 -22.00
C MET A 202 -8.18 12.82 -22.91
N ILE A 203 -7.00 13.33 -22.56
CA ILE A 203 -6.30 14.36 -23.34
C ILE A 203 -5.87 13.83 -24.72
N LYS A 204 -5.37 12.60 -24.79
CA LYS A 204 -4.97 11.96 -26.06
C LYS A 204 -6.15 11.82 -26.99
N LEU A 205 -7.26 11.25 -26.52
CA LEU A 205 -8.47 11.07 -27.32
C LEU A 205 -9.03 12.42 -27.82
N ARG A 206 -8.98 13.45 -27.00
CA ARG A 206 -9.33 14.80 -27.41
C ARG A 206 -8.45 15.31 -28.55
N LYS A 207 -7.13 15.23 -28.41
CA LYS A 207 -6.17 15.66 -29.45
C LYS A 207 -6.38 14.91 -30.75
N GLU A 208 -6.61 13.62 -30.69
CA GLU A 208 -6.86 12.75 -31.85
C GLU A 208 -8.20 13.08 -32.53
N SER A 209 -9.22 13.50 -31.80
CA SER A 209 -10.52 13.87 -32.35
C SER A 209 -10.53 15.24 -33.02
N GLY A 210 -9.52 16.09 -32.77
CA GLY A 210 -9.49 17.47 -33.26
C GLY A 210 -10.58 18.38 -32.68
N GLN A 211 -11.33 17.91 -31.70
CA GLN A 211 -12.45 18.64 -31.09
C GLN A 211 -11.97 19.48 -29.90
N PRO A 212 -12.59 20.66 -29.61
CA PRO A 212 -12.30 21.42 -28.41
C PRO A 212 -12.72 20.65 -27.16
N PHE A 213 -12.04 20.89 -26.04
CA PHE A 213 -12.43 20.32 -24.74
C PHE A 213 -13.63 21.07 -24.17
N THR A 214 -14.82 20.52 -24.36
CA THR A 214 -16.09 21.10 -23.89
C THR A 214 -16.69 20.28 -22.76
N ALA A 215 -17.62 20.86 -22.03
CA ALA A 215 -18.38 20.17 -21.00
C ALA A 215 -19.16 18.97 -21.57
N ASP A 216 -19.71 19.10 -22.78
CA ASP A 216 -20.41 17.98 -23.44
C ASP A 216 -19.45 16.81 -23.70
N TRP A 217 -18.30 17.09 -24.28
CA TRP A 217 -17.29 16.05 -24.52
C TRP A 217 -16.81 15.40 -23.21
N ALA A 218 -16.52 16.20 -22.19
CA ALA A 218 -16.08 15.69 -20.90
C ALA A 218 -17.17 14.83 -20.23
N TYR A 219 -18.43 15.26 -20.31
CA TYR A 219 -19.58 14.50 -19.81
C TYR A 219 -19.74 13.15 -20.54
N GLU A 220 -19.71 13.15 -21.87
CA GLU A 220 -19.80 11.92 -22.66
C GLU A 220 -18.66 10.96 -22.34
N PHE A 221 -17.43 11.48 -22.26
CA PHE A 221 -16.28 10.68 -21.91
C PHE A 221 -16.43 10.03 -20.53
N LEU A 222 -16.71 10.82 -19.49
CA LEU A 222 -16.84 10.36 -18.11
C LEU A 222 -18.03 9.40 -17.95
N SER A 223 -19.21 9.78 -18.42
CA SER A 223 -20.43 8.98 -18.32
C SER A 223 -20.30 7.63 -19.06
N GLY A 224 -19.39 7.55 -20.04
CA GLY A 224 -19.05 6.33 -20.76
C GLY A 224 -18.19 5.34 -19.98
N ARG A 225 -17.57 5.71 -18.86
CA ARG A 225 -16.60 4.86 -18.15
C ARG A 225 -17.26 3.66 -17.46
N PRO A 226 -16.64 2.47 -17.53
CA PRO A 226 -17.18 1.27 -16.89
C PRO A 226 -17.47 1.43 -15.41
N GLY A 227 -16.61 2.13 -14.65
CA GLY A 227 -16.80 2.37 -13.23
C GLY A 227 -18.07 3.15 -12.87
N LEU A 228 -18.56 3.99 -13.79
CA LEU A 228 -19.83 4.73 -13.62
C LEU A 228 -21.03 3.96 -14.16
N LYS A 229 -20.87 3.21 -15.28
CA LYS A 229 -21.96 2.49 -15.93
C LYS A 229 -22.34 1.17 -15.26
N ARG A 230 -21.36 0.42 -14.79
CA ARG A 230 -21.58 -0.93 -14.27
C ARG A 230 -22.18 -0.89 -12.86
N ALA A 231 -23.17 -1.74 -12.60
CA ALA A 231 -23.81 -1.84 -11.29
C ALA A 231 -22.86 -2.44 -10.22
N ASP A 232 -21.89 -3.26 -10.65
CA ASP A 232 -20.91 -3.90 -9.78
C ASP A 232 -19.66 -3.05 -9.52
N ARG A 233 -19.68 -1.77 -9.86
CA ARG A 233 -18.62 -0.77 -9.58
C ARG A 233 -19.20 0.41 -8.83
N ASP A 234 -18.38 1.02 -7.99
CA ASP A 234 -18.79 2.13 -7.12
C ASP A 234 -18.38 3.50 -7.66
N GLY A 235 -17.56 3.53 -8.72
CA GLY A 235 -17.13 4.76 -9.35
C GLY A 235 -15.80 4.63 -10.09
N ILE A 236 -15.21 5.79 -10.36
CA ILE A 236 -13.93 5.93 -11.05
C ILE A 236 -12.90 6.68 -10.18
N MET A 237 -11.64 6.35 -10.39
CA MET A 237 -10.51 7.13 -9.89
C MET A 237 -9.64 7.50 -11.09
N VAL A 238 -9.44 8.80 -11.32
CA VAL A 238 -8.84 9.31 -12.56
C VAL A 238 -7.53 10.01 -12.26
N SER A 239 -6.44 9.56 -12.86
CA SER A 239 -5.12 10.18 -12.80
C SER A 239 -4.87 11.01 -14.06
N GLU A 240 -4.20 12.08 -14.03
CA GLU A 240 -3.56 12.91 -13.03
C GLU A 240 -4.04 14.34 -13.22
N PHE A 241 -4.43 15.04 -12.18
CA PHE A 241 -4.82 16.45 -12.23
C PHE A 241 -3.81 17.27 -11.43
N ASP A 242 -3.32 18.37 -11.98
CA ASP A 242 -2.27 19.15 -11.33
C ASP A 242 -2.60 20.63 -11.15
N GLY A 243 -1.94 21.23 -10.18
CA GLY A 243 -1.98 22.68 -9.91
C GLY A 243 -0.85 23.47 -10.59
N TYR A 244 -0.13 22.86 -11.52
CA TYR A 244 0.96 23.52 -12.26
C TYR A 244 0.49 24.23 -13.54
N GLY A 245 -0.81 24.09 -13.87
CA GLY A 245 -1.45 24.79 -14.98
C GLY A 245 -1.52 24.00 -16.29
N SER A 246 -1.13 22.72 -16.30
CA SER A 246 -1.20 21.88 -17.51
C SER A 246 -2.65 21.64 -17.98
N GLN A 247 -3.63 21.75 -17.08
CA GLN A 247 -5.06 21.51 -17.32
C GLN A 247 -5.93 22.73 -16.98
N LYS A 248 -5.33 23.90 -16.87
CA LYS A 248 -6.02 25.13 -16.46
C LYS A 248 -7.26 25.42 -17.31
N ASP A 249 -7.16 25.24 -18.61
CA ASP A 249 -8.24 25.54 -19.56
C ASP A 249 -9.34 24.47 -19.58
N GLU A 250 -9.06 23.27 -19.05
CA GLU A 250 -10.01 22.15 -18.98
C GLU A 250 -10.89 22.20 -17.73
N TYR A 251 -10.44 22.79 -16.63
CA TYR A 251 -11.18 22.78 -15.37
C TYR A 251 -12.60 23.36 -15.43
N PRO A 252 -12.89 24.46 -16.17
CA PRO A 252 -14.26 24.94 -16.29
C PRO A 252 -15.20 23.90 -16.92
N ALA A 253 -14.77 23.25 -18.01
CA ALA A 253 -15.55 22.23 -18.68
C ALA A 253 -15.71 20.95 -17.82
N LEU A 254 -14.67 20.54 -17.08
CA LEU A 254 -14.72 19.44 -16.12
C LEU A 254 -15.69 19.72 -14.97
N THR A 255 -15.71 20.96 -14.47
CA THR A 255 -16.62 21.39 -13.42
C THR A 255 -18.08 21.25 -13.85
N GLU A 256 -18.42 21.78 -15.04
CA GLU A 256 -19.76 21.67 -15.60
C GLU A 256 -20.14 20.21 -15.90
N ALA A 257 -19.24 19.44 -16.51
CA ALA A 257 -19.48 18.02 -16.79
C ALA A 257 -19.74 17.22 -15.50
N THR A 258 -19.01 17.53 -14.41
CA THR A 258 -19.20 16.90 -13.10
C THR A 258 -20.55 17.24 -12.49
N GLN A 259 -20.98 18.49 -12.57
CA GLN A 259 -22.31 18.91 -12.11
C GLN A 259 -23.41 18.15 -12.85
N ARG A 260 -23.31 18.04 -14.17
CA ARG A 260 -24.26 17.30 -15.00
C ARG A 260 -24.24 15.79 -14.68
N LEU A 261 -23.07 15.22 -14.48
CA LEU A 261 -22.88 13.81 -14.17
C LEU A 261 -23.64 13.44 -12.88
N PHE A 262 -23.43 14.17 -11.81
CA PHE A 262 -24.01 13.86 -10.51
C PHE A 262 -25.44 14.40 -10.32
N SER A 263 -25.92 15.26 -11.21
CA SER A 263 -27.34 15.60 -11.32
C SER A 263 -28.16 14.51 -12.02
N ASN A 264 -27.50 13.59 -12.74
CA ASN A 264 -28.16 12.48 -13.43
C ASN A 264 -28.41 11.32 -12.45
N PRO A 265 -29.69 10.92 -12.19
CA PRO A 265 -30.04 9.85 -11.26
C PRO A 265 -29.37 8.50 -11.57
N GLN A 266 -28.98 8.27 -12.83
CA GLN A 266 -28.27 7.05 -13.25
C GLN A 266 -26.95 6.84 -12.49
N PHE A 267 -26.29 7.92 -12.06
CA PHE A 267 -25.01 7.88 -11.37
C PHE A 267 -25.13 8.09 -9.86
N LYS A 268 -26.34 8.01 -9.30
CA LYS A 268 -26.56 8.11 -7.86
C LYS A 268 -25.73 7.07 -7.10
N GLY A 269 -24.96 7.50 -6.11
CA GLY A 269 -24.10 6.65 -5.30
C GLY A 269 -22.74 6.30 -5.92
N LYS A 270 -22.49 6.75 -7.17
CA LYS A 270 -21.17 6.65 -7.79
C LYS A 270 -20.25 7.77 -7.33
N VAL A 271 -18.93 7.54 -7.39
CA VAL A 271 -17.92 8.55 -7.08
C VAL A 271 -16.99 8.78 -8.27
N PHE A 272 -16.45 9.98 -8.34
CA PHE A 272 -15.34 10.35 -9.22
C PHE A 272 -14.23 10.94 -8.36
N ASN A 273 -13.22 10.15 -8.07
CA ASN A 273 -12.08 10.55 -7.23
C ASN A 273 -10.88 10.90 -8.13
N PRO A 274 -10.50 12.17 -8.30
CA PRO A 274 -9.32 12.54 -9.04
C PRO A 274 -8.04 12.31 -8.22
N TYR A 275 -7.00 11.77 -8.86
CA TYR A 275 -5.65 11.94 -8.37
C TYR A 275 -5.20 13.37 -8.62
N THR A 276 -4.65 14.01 -7.60
CA THR A 276 -4.25 15.42 -7.67
C THR A 276 -2.81 15.59 -7.22
N VAL A 277 -2.14 16.56 -7.81
CA VAL A 277 -0.81 17.01 -7.40
C VAL A 277 -0.86 18.52 -7.18
N VAL A 278 -0.79 18.93 -5.91
CA VAL A 278 -0.78 20.34 -5.47
C VAL A 278 -1.89 21.22 -6.09
N LEU A 279 -3.07 20.66 -6.28
CA LEU A 279 -4.18 21.31 -7.00
C LEU A 279 -4.65 22.62 -6.35
N TYR A 280 -4.34 22.82 -5.06
CA TYR A 280 -4.61 24.10 -4.35
C TYR A 280 -4.01 25.32 -5.02
N ARG A 281 -3.05 25.16 -5.92
CA ARG A 281 -2.38 26.26 -6.66
C ARG A 281 -3.24 26.82 -7.80
N ASP A 282 -4.23 26.05 -8.28
CA ASP A 282 -5.11 26.44 -9.39
C ASP A 282 -6.55 26.67 -8.90
N GLU A 283 -7.09 27.85 -9.12
CA GLU A 283 -8.45 28.21 -8.66
C GLU A 283 -9.54 27.47 -9.45
N GLY A 284 -9.32 27.22 -10.75
CA GLY A 284 -10.23 26.41 -11.57
C GLY A 284 -10.24 24.97 -11.07
N GLY A 285 -9.07 24.41 -10.77
CA GLY A 285 -8.92 23.10 -10.14
C GLY A 285 -9.63 23.02 -8.79
N MET A 286 -9.52 24.06 -7.95
CA MET A 286 -10.24 24.10 -6.67
C MET A 286 -11.75 24.26 -6.84
N ALA A 287 -12.23 24.92 -7.90
CA ALA A 287 -13.66 24.98 -8.23
C ALA A 287 -14.18 23.59 -8.62
N PHE A 288 -13.44 22.88 -9.47
CA PHE A 288 -13.73 21.49 -9.84
C PHE A 288 -13.79 20.57 -8.60
N VAL A 289 -12.82 20.69 -7.69
CA VAL A 289 -12.79 19.96 -6.42
C VAL A 289 -14.04 20.19 -5.57
N ARG A 290 -14.50 21.46 -5.45
CA ARG A 290 -15.70 21.78 -4.67
C ARG A 290 -16.93 21.05 -5.21
N GLU A 291 -17.10 20.95 -6.53
CA GLU A 291 -18.23 20.23 -7.13
C GLU A 291 -18.14 18.71 -6.89
N LEU A 292 -16.94 18.14 -6.98
CA LEU A 292 -16.72 16.74 -6.64
C LEU A 292 -17.10 16.42 -5.18
N ILE A 293 -16.67 17.27 -4.24
CA ILE A 293 -16.98 17.09 -2.81
C ILE A 293 -18.48 17.21 -2.54
N LYS A 294 -19.19 18.15 -3.18
CA LYS A 294 -20.66 18.26 -3.08
C LYS A 294 -21.35 16.97 -3.53
N ALA A 295 -20.79 16.29 -4.52
CA ALA A 295 -21.30 15.02 -5.02
C ALA A 295 -20.89 13.80 -4.16
N GLY A 296 -20.17 14.01 -3.06
CA GLY A 296 -19.70 12.92 -2.18
C GLY A 296 -18.38 12.28 -2.58
N SER A 297 -17.77 12.72 -3.69
CA SER A 297 -16.46 12.27 -4.16
C SER A 297 -15.33 12.75 -3.24
N LYS A 298 -14.15 12.16 -3.40
CA LYS A 298 -12.94 12.46 -2.62
C LYS A 298 -11.80 12.85 -3.54
N ILE A 299 -10.85 13.62 -3.00
CA ILE A 299 -9.62 13.98 -3.71
C ILE A 299 -8.53 13.01 -3.28
N VAL A 300 -7.71 12.56 -4.21
CA VAL A 300 -6.57 11.68 -3.93
C VAL A 300 -5.29 12.45 -4.18
N GLU A 301 -4.65 12.98 -3.14
CA GLU A 301 -3.41 13.74 -3.26
C GLU A 301 -2.21 12.80 -3.36
N GLU A 302 -1.47 12.88 -4.45
CA GLU A 302 -0.27 12.07 -4.71
C GLU A 302 0.97 12.66 -4.05
N ARG A 303 1.61 11.86 -3.17
CA ARG A 303 2.85 12.24 -2.48
C ARG A 303 3.82 11.07 -2.45
N TYR A 304 4.66 10.98 -3.46
CA TYR A 304 5.73 9.99 -3.55
C TYR A 304 7.00 10.60 -2.98
N LEU A 305 7.34 10.20 -1.75
CA LEU A 305 8.45 10.76 -0.99
C LEU A 305 9.62 9.79 -0.98
N SER A 306 10.80 10.28 -1.34
CA SER A 306 12.06 9.55 -1.21
C SER A 306 12.63 9.70 0.19
N GLU A 307 13.37 8.70 0.62
CA GLU A 307 14.15 8.73 1.85
C GLU A 307 15.06 9.94 1.93
N GLN A 308 15.34 10.36 3.14
CA GLN A 308 16.29 11.43 3.43
C GLN A 308 17.55 10.85 4.08
N PRO A 309 18.69 11.52 4.01
CA PRO A 309 19.95 11.02 4.55
C PRO A 309 19.92 10.73 6.05
N THR A 310 19.13 11.48 6.80
CA THR A 310 18.98 11.36 8.25
C THR A 310 17.52 11.32 8.67
N GLU A 311 17.24 10.72 9.82
CA GLU A 311 15.91 10.69 10.42
C GLU A 311 15.37 12.08 10.73
N ALA A 312 16.25 13.02 11.11
CA ALA A 312 15.88 14.42 11.35
C ALA A 312 15.41 15.11 10.08
N GLU A 313 16.11 14.91 8.96
CA GLU A 313 15.71 15.44 7.65
C GLU A 313 14.42 14.78 7.15
N ALA A 314 14.24 13.48 7.35
CA ALA A 314 13.00 12.78 7.05
C ALA A 314 11.83 13.36 7.86
N THR A 315 12.02 13.58 9.16
CA THR A 315 11.01 14.21 10.03
C THR A 315 10.69 15.64 9.56
N ALA A 316 11.70 16.43 9.18
CA ALA A 316 11.53 17.78 8.65
C ALA A 316 10.78 17.78 7.31
N LEU A 317 11.08 16.83 6.43
CA LEU A 317 10.35 16.64 5.17
C LEU A 317 8.87 16.34 5.44
N LEU A 318 8.56 15.37 6.30
CA LEU A 318 7.20 14.92 6.57
C LEU A 318 6.36 16.00 7.27
N SER A 319 6.91 16.68 8.27
CA SER A 319 6.26 17.80 8.95
C SER A 319 6.16 19.06 8.06
N GLY A 320 7.04 19.16 7.08
CA GLY A 320 7.14 20.24 6.10
C GLY A 320 6.22 20.04 4.89
N TRP A 321 6.77 20.34 3.73
CA TRP A 321 6.05 20.31 2.45
C TRP A 321 5.71 18.87 1.97
N GLY A 322 6.32 17.86 2.52
CA GLY A 322 6.02 16.48 2.19
C GLY A 322 4.58 16.10 2.54
N ILE A 323 4.12 16.40 3.75
CA ILE A 323 2.77 16.06 4.21
C ILE A 323 2.08 17.24 4.92
N ALA A 324 2.57 17.64 6.11
CA ALA A 324 1.78 18.48 7.01
C ALA A 324 1.59 19.91 6.50
N ASN A 325 2.64 20.59 6.04
CA ASN A 325 2.50 21.94 5.50
C ASN A 325 1.76 21.96 4.16
N LEU A 326 1.87 20.89 3.36
CA LEU A 326 1.07 20.77 2.15
C LEU A 326 -0.43 20.74 2.49
N MET A 327 -0.84 19.93 3.46
CA MET A 327 -2.23 19.91 3.93
C MET A 327 -2.69 21.30 4.37
N LYS A 328 -1.87 22.05 5.11
CA LYS A 328 -2.19 23.42 5.50
C LYS A 328 -2.40 24.38 4.31
N GLN A 329 -1.72 24.17 3.16
CA GLN A 329 -1.99 24.98 1.96
C GLN A 329 -3.37 24.68 1.38
N TYR A 330 -3.78 23.42 1.34
CA TYR A 330 -5.13 23.05 0.96
C TYR A 330 -6.18 23.64 1.91
N GLN A 331 -5.95 23.56 3.21
CA GLN A 331 -6.86 24.12 4.24
C GLN A 331 -7.05 25.63 4.14
N LYS A 332 -6.05 26.39 3.66
CA LYS A 332 -6.19 27.82 3.36
C LYS A 332 -7.20 28.09 2.23
N LYS A 333 -7.34 27.16 1.28
CA LYS A 333 -8.27 27.27 0.15
C LYS A 333 -9.65 26.71 0.48
N MET A 334 -9.69 25.70 1.33
CA MET A 334 -10.92 25.01 1.76
C MET A 334 -10.70 24.44 3.17
N PRO A 335 -11.22 25.09 4.21
CA PRO A 335 -11.20 24.54 5.56
C PRO A 335 -11.81 23.14 5.60
N ASP A 336 -11.28 22.27 6.44
CA ASP A 336 -11.73 20.88 6.60
C ASP A 336 -11.56 19.95 5.37
N ILE A 337 -10.83 20.38 4.35
CA ILE A 337 -10.63 19.60 3.11
C ILE A 337 -10.07 18.20 3.38
N GLN A 338 -9.26 18.01 4.43
CA GLN A 338 -8.73 16.71 4.83
C GLN A 338 -9.84 15.67 5.09
N LYS A 339 -11.03 16.10 5.51
CA LYS A 339 -12.18 15.21 5.69
C LYS A 339 -12.75 14.67 4.36
N HIS A 340 -12.24 15.17 3.24
CA HIS A 340 -12.60 14.80 1.87
C HIS A 340 -11.39 14.35 1.05
N MET A 341 -10.24 14.09 1.71
CA MET A 341 -9.01 13.70 1.02
C MET A 341 -8.58 12.28 1.38
N ILE A 342 -8.09 11.58 0.36
CA ILE A 342 -7.33 10.36 0.48
C ILE A 342 -5.87 10.72 0.23
N TRP A 343 -4.99 10.41 1.18
CA TRP A 343 -3.55 10.67 1.04
C TRP A 343 -2.88 9.48 0.38
N ASN A 344 -2.35 9.68 -0.81
CA ASN A 344 -1.73 8.63 -1.60
C ASN A 344 -0.20 8.69 -1.49
N LEU A 345 0.37 7.77 -0.71
CA LEU A 345 1.80 7.59 -0.55
C LEU A 345 2.35 6.59 -1.57
N GLY A 346 3.68 6.60 -1.77
CA GLY A 346 4.34 5.60 -2.59
C GLY A 346 4.97 4.49 -1.75
N TYR A 347 4.78 3.23 -2.13
CA TYR A 347 5.55 2.11 -1.58
C TYR A 347 6.43 1.43 -2.65
N MET A 348 6.78 2.18 -3.67
CA MET A 348 7.66 1.70 -4.73
C MET A 348 9.06 1.45 -4.15
N SER A 349 9.41 0.19 -3.99
CA SER A 349 10.61 -0.25 -3.27
C SER A 349 11.68 -0.83 -4.18
N ALA A 350 11.38 -0.95 -5.47
CA ALA A 350 12.28 -1.60 -6.41
C ALA A 350 12.15 -1.01 -7.84
N PRO A 351 13.23 -1.10 -8.65
CA PRO A 351 13.21 -0.64 -10.04
C PRO A 351 12.07 -1.27 -10.86
N PRO A 352 11.54 -0.63 -11.93
CA PRO A 352 12.08 0.58 -12.56
C PRO A 352 11.66 1.91 -11.91
N GLU A 353 10.87 1.90 -10.85
CA GLU A 353 10.48 3.11 -10.11
C GLU A 353 10.61 2.84 -8.61
N SER A 354 11.67 3.32 -7.97
CA SER A 354 11.94 3.08 -6.56
C SER A 354 12.08 4.38 -5.78
N LEU A 355 11.37 4.47 -4.67
CA LEU A 355 11.52 5.52 -3.64
C LEU A 355 12.55 5.12 -2.58
N ASN A 356 12.96 3.85 -2.56
CA ASN A 356 14.14 3.39 -1.84
C ASN A 356 15.37 3.84 -2.62
N THR A 357 15.95 4.96 -2.24
CA THR A 357 16.98 5.66 -3.00
C THR A 357 18.34 5.67 -2.33
N ASN A 358 18.39 5.44 -1.02
CA ASN A 358 19.60 5.50 -0.22
C ASN A 358 19.87 4.15 0.48
N PRO A 359 20.90 3.39 0.09
CA PRO A 359 21.19 2.08 0.67
C PRO A 359 21.66 2.12 2.13
N ALA A 360 21.92 3.30 2.70
CA ALA A 360 22.22 3.47 4.12
C ALA A 360 20.97 3.67 4.99
N VAL A 361 19.78 3.78 4.38
CA VAL A 361 18.51 4.07 5.07
C VAL A 361 17.57 2.89 5.02
N ASN A 362 16.82 2.68 6.09
CA ASN A 362 15.78 1.67 6.15
C ASN A 362 14.46 2.21 5.59
N TYR A 363 14.15 1.85 4.36
CA TYR A 363 12.93 2.30 3.68
C TYR A 363 11.64 1.91 4.42
N LYS A 364 11.60 0.75 5.10
CA LYS A 364 10.45 0.35 5.90
C LYS A 364 10.20 1.27 7.08
N VAL A 365 11.28 1.76 7.72
CA VAL A 365 11.17 2.77 8.78
C VAL A 365 10.66 4.09 8.21
N PHE A 366 11.14 4.51 7.04
CA PHE A 366 10.64 5.72 6.40
C PHE A 366 9.16 5.61 5.99
N MET A 367 8.69 4.43 5.54
CA MET A 367 7.26 4.18 5.31
C MET A 367 6.44 4.31 6.61
N ASP A 368 6.96 3.77 7.70
CA ASP A 368 6.34 3.86 9.03
C ASP A 368 6.24 5.32 9.50
N MET A 369 7.33 6.10 9.38
CA MET A 369 7.36 7.53 9.69
C MET A 369 6.30 8.32 8.89
N GLN A 370 6.04 7.98 7.64
CA GLN A 370 5.02 8.64 6.81
C GLN A 370 3.62 8.44 7.40
N LEU A 371 3.22 7.21 7.72
CA LEU A 371 1.91 6.94 8.32
C LEU A 371 1.84 7.42 9.77
N ASN A 372 2.94 7.37 10.52
CA ASN A 372 3.02 7.96 11.86
C ASN A 372 2.76 9.48 11.82
N CYS A 373 3.35 10.18 10.86
CA CYS A 373 3.08 11.61 10.64
C CYS A 373 1.59 11.85 10.32
N ILE A 374 0.99 11.05 9.46
CA ILE A 374 -0.44 11.17 9.13
C ILE A 374 -1.31 10.91 10.36
N ALA A 375 -1.00 9.88 11.13
CA ALA A 375 -1.78 9.48 12.30
C ALA A 375 -1.72 10.50 13.45
N ASN A 376 -0.66 11.30 13.54
CA ASN A 376 -0.39 12.14 14.71
C ASN A 376 -0.36 13.65 14.43
N ASN A 377 -0.09 14.09 13.21
CA ASN A 377 0.02 15.52 12.93
C ASN A 377 -1.36 16.20 12.91
N PRO A 378 -1.58 17.26 13.71
CA PRO A 378 -2.90 17.93 13.81
C PRO A 378 -3.49 18.43 12.50
N ALA A 379 -2.66 18.78 11.49
CA ALA A 379 -3.14 19.19 10.18
C ALA A 379 -3.93 18.09 9.45
N LEU A 380 -3.73 16.83 9.82
CA LEU A 380 -4.35 15.65 9.22
C LEU A 380 -5.54 15.12 10.05
N ALA A 381 -5.94 15.80 11.12
CA ALA A 381 -7.02 15.34 12.00
C ALA A 381 -8.33 15.12 11.22
N GLY A 382 -8.84 13.89 11.25
CA GLY A 382 -10.03 13.49 10.51
C GLY A 382 -9.82 13.26 9.02
N LEU A 383 -8.60 13.00 8.57
CA LEU A 383 -8.30 12.61 7.18
C LEU A 383 -9.25 11.47 6.75
N TYR A 384 -9.81 11.62 5.53
CA TYR A 384 -10.82 10.68 5.06
C TYR A 384 -10.27 9.30 4.73
N GLY A 385 -9.12 9.24 4.06
CA GLY A 385 -8.55 7.97 3.63
C GLY A 385 -7.07 8.00 3.38
N VAL A 386 -6.51 6.81 3.19
CA VAL A 386 -5.11 6.58 2.86
C VAL A 386 -4.99 5.56 1.72
N MET A 387 -3.91 5.67 0.98
CA MET A 387 -3.59 4.79 -0.13
C MET A 387 -2.08 4.66 -0.27
N TRP A 388 -1.59 3.50 -0.74
CA TRP A 388 -0.23 3.30 -1.21
C TRP A 388 -0.22 3.07 -2.73
N TYR A 389 0.54 3.82 -3.47
CA TYR A 389 0.76 3.64 -4.90
C TYR A 389 2.19 3.17 -5.15
N HIS A 390 2.51 2.24 -5.98
CA HIS A 390 1.76 1.32 -6.85
C HIS A 390 2.34 -0.09 -6.67
N SER A 391 1.51 -1.09 -6.47
CA SER A 391 1.95 -2.47 -6.18
C SER A 391 2.83 -3.10 -7.26
N ALA A 392 2.75 -2.64 -8.52
CA ALA A 392 3.61 -3.12 -9.60
C ALA A 392 5.10 -2.80 -9.43
N TYR A 393 5.44 -1.91 -8.51
CA TYR A 393 6.82 -1.50 -8.19
C TYR A 393 7.21 -1.82 -6.75
N ALA A 394 6.43 -2.66 -6.07
CA ALA A 394 6.67 -3.10 -4.71
C ALA A 394 6.97 -4.60 -4.68
N ASP A 395 7.94 -5.02 -3.88
CA ASP A 395 8.16 -6.42 -3.59
C ASP A 395 7.16 -6.97 -2.55
N GLU A 396 7.11 -8.28 -2.39
CA GLU A 396 6.19 -8.94 -1.47
C GLU A 396 6.43 -8.51 -0.02
N GLU A 397 7.67 -8.30 0.39
CA GLU A 397 8.01 -7.82 1.74
C GLU A 397 7.42 -6.44 2.01
N THR A 398 7.57 -5.52 1.07
CA THR A 398 7.04 -4.15 1.16
C THR A 398 5.51 -4.15 1.22
N LEU A 399 4.85 -5.03 0.45
CA LEU A 399 3.40 -5.17 0.52
C LEU A 399 2.94 -5.73 1.88
N ARG A 400 3.64 -6.72 2.44
CA ARG A 400 3.34 -7.22 3.80
C ARG A 400 3.56 -6.15 4.86
N TRP A 401 4.62 -5.36 4.71
CA TRP A 401 4.86 -4.23 5.60
C TRP A 401 3.74 -3.20 5.54
N SER A 402 3.29 -2.84 4.35
CA SER A 402 2.16 -1.91 4.17
C SER A 402 0.86 -2.44 4.78
N ALA A 403 0.61 -3.75 4.75
CA ALA A 403 -0.54 -4.37 5.41
C ALA A 403 -0.48 -4.21 6.94
N LYS A 404 0.70 -4.42 7.53
CA LYS A 404 0.91 -4.21 8.97
C LYS A 404 0.76 -2.73 9.36
N LEU A 405 1.25 -1.82 8.53
CA LEU A 405 1.08 -0.37 8.74
C LEU A 405 -0.39 0.05 8.68
N PHE A 406 -1.16 -0.46 7.72
CA PHE A 406 -2.61 -0.21 7.68
C PHE A 406 -3.31 -0.73 8.93
N ARG A 407 -2.98 -1.96 9.36
CA ARG A 407 -3.54 -2.51 10.59
C ARG A 407 -3.25 -1.62 11.80
N HIS A 408 -2.00 -1.27 12.00
CA HIS A 408 -1.50 -0.51 13.13
C HIS A 408 -2.13 0.89 13.22
N TYR A 409 -2.05 1.68 12.12
CA TYR A 409 -2.49 3.08 12.15
C TYR A 409 -3.96 3.28 11.78
N CYS A 410 -4.48 2.50 10.80
CA CYS A 410 -5.77 2.78 10.20
C CYS A 410 -6.92 1.95 10.79
N ILE A 411 -6.61 0.88 11.52
CA ILE A 411 -7.62 -0.01 12.12
C ILE A 411 -7.49 -0.01 13.65
N GLU A 412 -6.27 -0.23 14.15
CA GLU A 412 -6.01 -0.25 15.60
C GLU A 412 -5.89 1.14 16.22
N GLY A 413 -5.63 2.16 15.41
CA GLY A 413 -5.56 3.54 15.87
C GLY A 413 -4.31 3.86 16.69
N ARG A 414 -3.23 3.09 16.52
CA ARG A 414 -1.98 3.30 17.26
C ARG A 414 -1.34 4.64 16.91
N ARG A 415 -0.53 5.16 17.83
CA ARG A 415 0.20 6.43 17.68
C ARG A 415 1.71 6.27 17.65
N ASP A 416 2.21 5.20 18.25
CA ASP A 416 3.63 4.83 18.24
C ASP A 416 4.04 4.26 16.90
N MET A 417 5.33 4.28 16.61
CA MET A 417 5.90 3.62 15.44
C MET A 417 5.67 2.10 15.55
N LEU A 418 5.37 1.46 14.43
CA LEU A 418 5.19 0.01 14.38
C LEU A 418 6.53 -0.72 14.49
N GLY A 419 7.56 -0.23 13.80
CA GLY A 419 8.91 -0.79 13.79
C GLY A 419 9.79 -0.25 14.89
N SER A 420 10.74 -1.08 15.35
CA SER A 420 11.82 -0.68 16.27
C SER A 420 13.19 -0.66 15.61
N ASP A 421 13.27 -0.98 14.33
CA ASP A 421 14.54 -0.96 13.57
C ASP A 421 15.04 0.49 13.43
N PRO A 422 16.36 0.71 13.38
CA PRO A 422 16.91 2.05 13.21
C PRO A 422 16.64 2.60 11.80
N TYR A 423 16.51 3.92 11.70
CA TYR A 423 16.38 4.62 10.43
C TYR A 423 17.63 4.47 9.56
N ILE A 424 18.82 4.64 10.17
CA ILE A 424 20.11 4.40 9.51
C ILE A 424 20.51 2.94 9.72
N LEU A 425 20.76 2.25 8.62
CA LEU A 425 21.19 0.86 8.63
C LEU A 425 22.65 0.76 9.11
N PRO A 426 22.91 0.02 10.21
CA PRO A 426 24.26 -0.01 10.80
C PRO A 426 25.16 -1.10 10.21
N HIS A 427 24.69 -1.85 9.21
CA HIS A 427 25.28 -3.13 8.84
C HIS A 427 26.43 -3.00 7.87
N ILE A 428 26.35 -2.07 6.90
CA ILE A 428 27.32 -1.88 5.81
C ILE A 428 27.86 -0.45 5.88
N GLU A 429 29.17 -0.30 5.79
CA GLU A 429 29.84 0.98 5.65
C GLU A 429 29.96 1.34 4.17
N ASN A 430 29.71 2.63 3.83
CA ASN A 430 29.87 3.18 2.48
C ASN A 430 29.18 2.33 1.36
N PRO A 431 27.86 2.12 1.46
CA PRO A 431 27.14 1.16 0.61
C PRO A 431 26.92 1.61 -0.83
N ASP A 432 27.19 2.87 -1.16
CA ASP A 432 27.11 3.47 -2.51
C ASP A 432 28.50 3.92 -3.03
N PHE A 433 29.59 3.54 -2.35
CA PHE A 433 30.96 3.94 -2.71
C PHE A 433 31.22 5.44 -2.79
N ALA A 434 30.41 6.27 -2.15
CA ALA A 434 30.55 7.73 -2.18
C ALA A 434 31.89 8.19 -1.58
N ASP A 435 32.41 7.44 -0.58
CA ASP A 435 33.70 7.67 0.07
C ASP A 435 34.81 6.78 -0.52
N GLY A 436 34.78 6.56 -1.84
CA GLY A 436 35.72 5.68 -2.51
C GLY A 436 35.60 4.24 -2.06
N ALA A 437 36.73 3.58 -1.77
CA ALA A 437 36.75 2.20 -1.29
C ALA A 437 36.72 2.08 0.25
N SER A 438 36.44 3.16 0.98
CA SER A 438 36.40 3.12 2.45
C SER A 438 35.46 2.02 2.95
N GLY A 439 35.89 1.25 3.95
CA GLY A 439 35.14 0.11 4.49
C GLY A 439 35.22 -1.17 3.67
N TRP A 440 35.68 -1.13 2.41
CA TRP A 440 35.75 -2.27 1.51
C TRP A 440 37.17 -2.79 1.30
N ASN A 441 37.35 -4.10 1.43
CA ASN A 441 38.57 -4.80 1.05
C ASN A 441 38.49 -5.24 -0.41
N LEU A 442 39.26 -4.62 -1.29
CA LEU A 442 39.30 -4.96 -2.71
C LEU A 442 40.35 -6.02 -3.01
N SER A 443 39.97 -7.09 -3.71
CA SER A 443 40.86 -8.15 -4.17
C SER A 443 40.78 -8.27 -5.70
N PRO A 444 41.56 -7.47 -6.44
CA PRO A 444 41.53 -7.46 -7.89
C PRO A 444 42.08 -8.74 -8.49
N ALA A 445 41.48 -9.22 -9.57
CA ALA A 445 42.01 -10.36 -10.35
C ALA A 445 43.39 -10.06 -10.93
N THR A 446 43.62 -8.85 -11.38
CA THR A 446 44.91 -8.32 -11.85
C THR A 446 45.02 -6.85 -11.48
N THR A 447 46.25 -6.31 -11.51
CA THR A 447 46.45 -4.88 -11.29
C THR A 447 45.59 -4.06 -12.25
N GLY A 448 44.77 -3.13 -11.70
CA GLY A 448 43.88 -2.24 -12.49
C GLY A 448 42.59 -2.88 -12.97
N SER A 449 42.21 -4.11 -12.50
CA SER A 449 40.93 -4.73 -12.84
C SER A 449 39.79 -4.32 -11.91
N MET A 450 40.03 -3.49 -10.89
CA MET A 450 39.04 -2.92 -9.99
C MET A 450 39.36 -1.47 -9.66
N ALA A 451 38.33 -0.62 -9.57
CA ALA A 451 38.45 0.75 -9.11
C ALA A 451 37.06 1.31 -8.72
N VAL A 452 37.01 2.22 -7.76
CA VAL A 452 35.82 3.07 -7.58
C VAL A 452 35.84 4.14 -8.66
N LYS A 453 34.71 4.33 -9.32
CA LYS A 453 34.50 5.32 -10.38
C LYS A 453 33.27 6.16 -10.10
N HIS A 454 33.16 7.27 -10.82
CA HIS A 454 32.03 8.19 -10.79
C HIS A 454 31.51 8.42 -12.22
N ALA A 455 30.18 8.45 -12.37
CA ALA A 455 29.52 8.83 -13.61
C ALA A 455 28.29 9.70 -13.29
N ALA A 456 28.36 10.98 -13.63
CA ALA A 456 27.30 11.95 -13.35
C ALA A 456 25.94 11.48 -13.93
N GLY A 457 24.91 11.47 -13.10
CA GLY A 457 23.56 11.05 -13.45
C GLY A 457 23.33 9.53 -13.52
N TYR A 458 24.32 8.72 -13.16
CA TYR A 458 24.13 7.26 -13.11
C TYR A 458 23.10 6.85 -12.06
N GLY A 459 23.09 7.51 -10.90
CA GLY A 459 22.10 7.27 -9.85
C GLY A 459 20.65 7.37 -10.36
N ARG A 460 20.36 8.36 -11.19
CA ARG A 460 19.04 8.53 -11.81
C ARG A 460 18.70 7.42 -12.81
N ARG A 461 19.72 6.86 -13.50
CA ARG A 461 19.54 5.73 -14.42
C ARG A 461 19.24 4.42 -13.70
N GLN A 462 19.50 4.34 -12.41
CA GLN A 462 19.16 3.18 -11.58
C GLN A 462 17.65 3.10 -11.26
N ALA A 463 16.82 3.89 -11.94
CA ALA A 463 15.37 3.93 -11.75
C ALA A 463 14.95 4.16 -10.28
N ARG A 464 15.76 4.92 -9.56
CA ARG A 464 15.44 5.46 -8.25
C ARG A 464 14.85 6.86 -8.43
N TYR A 465 13.85 7.21 -7.64
CA TYR A 465 13.26 8.56 -7.66
C TYR A 465 14.19 9.61 -7.05
N ILE A 466 15.45 9.55 -7.44
CA ILE A 466 16.44 10.54 -7.08
C ILE A 466 16.06 11.86 -7.76
N GLY A 467 15.72 12.86 -6.99
CA GLY A 467 15.39 14.18 -7.49
C GLY A 467 13.95 14.62 -7.33
N GLN A 468 13.04 13.77 -6.91
CA GLN A 468 11.65 14.21 -6.76
C GLN A 468 11.35 14.89 -5.43
N SER A 469 11.86 14.50 -4.34
CA SER A 469 11.40 14.98 -3.04
C SER A 469 12.55 15.23 -2.07
N GLY A 470 13.45 16.13 -2.44
CA GLY A 470 14.62 16.45 -1.63
C GLY A 470 15.85 15.65 -2.04
N ALA A 471 16.01 15.41 -3.33
CA ALA A 471 17.14 14.68 -3.87
C ALA A 471 18.47 15.29 -3.47
N ILE A 472 19.35 14.41 -3.08
CA ILE A 472 20.76 14.73 -2.89
C ILE A 472 21.41 14.76 -4.27
N GLU A 473 22.12 15.84 -4.54
CA GLU A 473 22.93 15.95 -5.74
C GLU A 473 23.98 14.81 -5.77
N ASN A 474 24.15 14.16 -6.92
CA ASN A 474 25.06 13.05 -7.17
C ASN A 474 24.78 11.76 -6.37
N GLN A 475 23.62 11.59 -5.74
CA GLN A 475 23.27 10.35 -5.05
C GLN A 475 23.29 9.16 -6.02
N GLY A 476 24.09 8.14 -5.68
CA GLY A 476 24.22 6.90 -6.45
C GLY A 476 25.04 7.01 -7.75
N ASP A 477 25.78 8.11 -7.95
CA ASP A 477 26.63 8.30 -9.12
C ASP A 477 27.99 7.60 -8.99
N TYR A 478 28.34 7.14 -7.78
CA TYR A 478 29.52 6.34 -7.53
C TYR A 478 29.22 4.86 -7.64
N PHE A 479 30.23 4.07 -8.01
CA PHE A 479 30.12 2.61 -8.11
C PHE A 479 31.51 1.96 -8.07
N LEU A 480 31.56 0.69 -7.65
CA LEU A 480 32.73 -0.15 -7.83
C LEU A 480 32.70 -0.72 -9.24
N TRP A 481 33.72 -0.45 -10.02
CA TRP A 481 33.95 -0.99 -11.34
C TRP A 481 34.88 -2.21 -11.26
N THR A 482 34.58 -3.27 -12.01
CA THR A 482 35.45 -4.44 -12.21
C THR A 482 35.55 -4.77 -13.68
N LYS A 483 36.69 -5.38 -14.07
CA LYS A 483 36.89 -5.99 -15.39
C LYS A 483 37.11 -7.48 -15.23
N ARG A 484 36.16 -8.26 -15.69
CA ARG A 484 36.13 -9.71 -15.50
C ARG A 484 37.34 -10.40 -16.12
N HIS A 485 38.09 -11.21 -15.34
CA HIS A 485 39.27 -11.92 -15.75
C HIS A 485 38.97 -13.40 -16.07
N ALA A 486 39.85 -14.09 -16.85
CA ALA A 486 39.65 -15.48 -17.25
C ALA A 486 39.97 -16.47 -16.14
N ASP A 487 41.01 -16.18 -15.34
CA ASP A 487 41.61 -17.17 -14.44
C ASP A 487 41.09 -17.06 -13.00
N ARG A 488 40.72 -15.88 -12.55
CA ARG A 488 40.22 -15.62 -11.20
C ARG A 488 39.25 -14.43 -11.14
N PRO A 489 38.33 -14.39 -10.15
CA PRO A 489 37.40 -13.29 -9.99
C PRO A 489 38.08 -12.04 -9.42
N ASN A 490 37.45 -10.90 -9.68
CA ASN A 490 37.53 -9.76 -8.80
C ASN A 490 36.57 -9.96 -7.64
N THR A 491 37.01 -9.75 -6.42
CA THR A 491 36.17 -9.82 -5.23
C THR A 491 36.33 -8.58 -4.37
N PHE A 492 35.27 -8.23 -3.68
CA PHE A 492 35.31 -7.18 -2.67
C PHE A 492 34.49 -7.63 -1.47
N SER A 493 34.94 -7.25 -0.28
CA SER A 493 34.34 -7.74 0.96
C SER A 493 34.42 -6.70 2.08
N GLN A 494 33.51 -6.83 3.03
CA GLN A 494 33.60 -6.14 4.31
C GLN A 494 32.95 -6.95 5.41
N PRO A 495 33.34 -6.72 6.70
CA PRO A 495 32.56 -7.19 7.84
C PRO A 495 31.20 -6.52 7.86
N ILE A 496 30.14 -7.30 7.94
CA ILE A 496 28.80 -6.82 8.27
C ILE A 496 28.55 -7.04 9.76
N LYS A 497 27.93 -6.06 10.42
CA LYS A 497 27.83 -5.99 11.89
C LYS A 497 26.41 -5.66 12.34
N ALA A 498 26.20 -5.68 13.63
CA ALA A 498 24.90 -5.39 14.26
C ALA A 498 23.78 -6.29 13.74
N LEU A 499 24.08 -7.55 13.45
CA LEU A 499 23.10 -8.55 13.07
C LEU A 499 22.51 -9.20 14.33
N GLU A 500 21.27 -9.64 14.24
CA GLU A 500 20.60 -10.40 15.28
C GLU A 500 20.61 -11.89 14.92
N PRO A 501 21.31 -12.76 15.68
CA PRO A 501 21.37 -14.19 15.38
C PRO A 501 19.97 -14.80 15.23
N GLY A 502 19.76 -15.53 14.14
CA GLY A 502 18.47 -16.14 13.82
C GLY A 502 17.50 -15.26 13.02
N ARG A 503 17.75 -13.97 12.89
CA ARG A 503 16.91 -13.03 12.09
C ARG A 503 17.23 -13.15 10.60
N LEU A 504 16.21 -12.92 9.76
CA LEU A 504 16.37 -12.78 8.31
C LEU A 504 16.81 -11.36 7.94
N TYR A 505 17.64 -11.30 6.92
CA TYR A 505 18.12 -10.06 6.30
C TYR A 505 17.98 -10.13 4.79
N SER A 506 17.77 -9.01 4.13
CA SER A 506 17.86 -8.88 2.67
C SER A 506 19.04 -8.01 2.28
N LEU A 507 19.87 -8.54 1.38
CA LEU A 507 20.92 -7.79 0.69
C LEU A 507 20.43 -7.44 -0.71
N LYS A 508 20.46 -6.17 -1.06
CA LYS A 508 20.13 -5.67 -2.39
C LYS A 508 21.37 -5.10 -3.04
N VAL A 509 21.56 -5.41 -4.32
CA VAL A 509 22.69 -4.90 -5.12
C VAL A 509 22.19 -4.56 -6.52
N ILE A 510 22.61 -3.42 -7.05
CA ILE A 510 22.37 -3.08 -8.46
C ILE A 510 23.66 -3.23 -9.23
N THR A 511 23.60 -3.94 -10.37
CA THR A 511 24.71 -4.05 -11.31
C THR A 511 24.36 -3.51 -12.68
N ALA A 512 25.34 -2.92 -13.37
CA ALA A 512 25.24 -2.41 -14.74
C ALA A 512 26.51 -2.79 -15.52
N ASP A 513 26.46 -2.62 -16.84
CA ASP A 513 27.61 -2.74 -17.72
C ASP A 513 28.21 -1.36 -17.99
N TYR A 514 29.51 -1.19 -17.70
CA TYR A 514 30.18 0.10 -17.85
C TYR A 514 30.32 0.52 -19.31
N GLN A 515 30.50 -0.43 -20.24
CA GLN A 515 30.60 -0.14 -21.66
C GLN A 515 29.22 0.25 -22.26
N GLU A 516 28.14 -0.33 -21.76
CA GLU A 516 26.78 0.12 -22.11
C GLU A 516 26.54 1.57 -21.63
N LEU A 517 26.99 1.90 -20.41
CA LEU A 517 26.88 3.26 -19.89
C LEU A 517 27.63 4.28 -20.78
N LEU A 518 28.86 3.95 -21.19
CA LEU A 518 29.69 4.83 -22.01
C LEU A 518 29.18 4.97 -23.47
N SER A 519 28.73 3.87 -24.04
CA SER A 519 28.26 3.83 -25.45
C SER A 519 26.83 4.26 -25.62
N GLU A 520 26.05 4.37 -24.52
CA GLU A 520 24.59 4.52 -24.53
C GLU A 520 23.86 3.46 -25.39
N LYS A 521 24.39 2.25 -25.42
CA LYS A 521 23.83 1.15 -26.19
C LYS A 521 23.83 -0.14 -25.39
N SER A 522 22.63 -0.59 -25.00
CA SER A 522 22.47 -1.79 -24.21
C SER A 522 22.59 -3.07 -25.04
N THR A 523 23.29 -4.07 -24.49
CA THR A 523 23.30 -5.45 -24.99
C THR A 523 22.10 -6.25 -24.50
N ARG A 524 21.27 -5.69 -23.62
CA ARG A 524 20.11 -6.32 -22.98
C ARG A 524 20.45 -7.62 -22.26
N ALA A 525 21.64 -7.68 -21.68
CA ALA A 525 22.11 -8.85 -20.94
C ALA A 525 21.93 -8.67 -19.43
N ALA A 526 21.44 -9.72 -18.77
CA ALA A 526 21.45 -9.79 -17.33
C ALA A 526 22.88 -9.99 -16.81
N HIS A 527 23.18 -9.39 -15.66
CA HIS A 527 24.46 -9.56 -15.00
C HIS A 527 24.37 -10.66 -13.94
N GLN A 528 25.46 -11.43 -13.83
CA GLN A 528 25.58 -12.47 -12.84
C GLN A 528 26.75 -12.15 -11.91
N LEU A 529 26.57 -12.43 -10.62
CA LEU A 529 27.54 -12.20 -9.58
C LEU A 529 27.50 -13.32 -8.54
N GLY A 530 28.56 -13.50 -7.78
CA GLY A 530 28.58 -14.37 -6.61
C GLY A 530 28.40 -13.54 -5.34
N ILE A 531 27.55 -14.02 -4.43
CA ILE A 531 27.38 -13.46 -3.08
C ILE A 531 27.69 -14.56 -2.10
N GLN A 532 28.60 -14.29 -1.16
CA GLN A 532 28.93 -15.15 -0.04
C GLN A 532 28.81 -14.36 1.26
N ILE A 533 28.12 -14.94 2.23
CA ILE A 533 28.04 -14.41 3.59
C ILE A 533 28.36 -15.56 4.52
N ASP A 534 29.47 -15.44 5.26
CA ASP A 534 29.84 -16.45 6.25
C ASP A 534 28.82 -16.41 7.43
N ASN A 535 28.76 -17.50 8.19
CA ASN A 535 27.81 -17.61 9.31
C ASN A 535 26.34 -17.32 8.96
N ALA A 536 25.94 -17.54 7.70
CA ALA A 536 24.60 -17.33 7.20
C ALA A 536 24.00 -18.57 6.52
N VAL A 537 22.69 -18.64 6.46
CA VAL A 537 21.94 -19.63 5.69
C VAL A 537 21.11 -18.88 4.65
N PRO A 538 21.41 -19.07 3.35
CA PRO A 538 20.60 -18.50 2.27
C PRO A 538 19.13 -18.91 2.35
N ALA A 539 18.23 -18.00 2.00
CA ALA A 539 16.77 -18.25 1.86
C ALA A 539 16.35 -18.11 0.38
N PRO A 540 16.68 -19.09 -0.48
CA PRO A 540 16.54 -18.95 -1.94
C PRO A 540 15.10 -18.72 -2.39
N ARG A 541 14.10 -19.24 -1.65
CA ARG A 541 12.69 -19.02 -1.96
C ARG A 541 12.22 -17.56 -1.78
N ARG A 542 13.00 -16.75 -1.07
CA ARG A 542 12.75 -15.33 -0.81
C ARG A 542 13.68 -14.43 -1.63
N SER A 543 14.71 -15.02 -2.25
CA SER A 543 15.67 -14.32 -3.07
C SER A 543 15.22 -14.27 -4.53
N PHE A 544 15.54 -13.20 -5.25
CA PHE A 544 15.20 -13.05 -6.66
C PHE A 544 16.18 -12.13 -7.37
N GLN A 545 16.10 -12.13 -8.68
CA GLN A 545 16.85 -11.25 -9.56
C GLN A 545 15.90 -10.65 -10.59
N HIS A 546 16.08 -9.38 -10.91
CA HIS A 546 15.26 -8.68 -11.88
C HIS A 546 16.11 -7.83 -12.82
N VAL A 547 15.74 -7.77 -14.09
CA VAL A 547 16.40 -6.95 -15.10
C VAL A 547 15.48 -5.83 -15.53
N PHE A 548 15.99 -4.61 -15.58
CA PHE A 548 15.25 -3.43 -16.00
C PHE A 548 16.16 -2.47 -16.79
N GLY A 549 15.58 -1.51 -17.46
CA GLY A 549 16.36 -0.49 -18.16
C GLY A 549 15.75 -0.06 -19.49
N SER A 550 16.59 0.54 -20.30
CA SER A 550 16.26 1.08 -21.62
C SER A 550 17.19 0.52 -22.70
N ASP A 551 16.97 0.92 -23.94
CA ASP A 551 17.89 0.58 -25.05
C ASP A 551 19.30 1.13 -24.86
N LYS A 552 19.49 2.06 -23.90
CA LYS A 552 20.79 2.67 -23.60
C LYS A 552 21.57 1.96 -22.51
N LEU A 553 20.89 1.40 -21.51
CA LEU A 553 21.53 0.75 -20.37
C LEU A 553 20.55 -0.25 -19.73
N TRP A 554 21.02 -1.48 -19.55
CA TRP A 554 20.32 -2.47 -18.75
C TRP A 554 21.01 -2.66 -17.39
N LEU A 555 20.17 -2.79 -16.36
CA LEU A 555 20.60 -2.99 -14.99
C LEU A 555 20.03 -4.30 -14.48
N THR A 556 20.74 -4.92 -13.56
CA THR A 556 20.25 -6.09 -12.85
C THR A 556 20.14 -5.75 -11.37
N TYR A 557 18.97 -5.97 -10.81
CA TYR A 557 18.66 -5.82 -9.39
C TYR A 557 18.73 -7.22 -8.76
N HIS A 558 19.63 -7.38 -7.81
CA HIS A 558 19.84 -8.61 -7.06
C HIS A 558 19.25 -8.44 -5.68
N PHE A 559 18.37 -9.35 -5.29
CA PHE A 559 17.73 -9.38 -3.98
C PHE A 559 18.03 -10.73 -3.33
N PHE A 560 18.91 -10.73 -2.36
CA PHE A 560 19.40 -11.94 -1.69
C PHE A 560 18.97 -11.96 -0.24
N VAL A 561 18.22 -12.98 0.18
CA VAL A 561 17.73 -13.15 1.55
C VAL A 561 18.48 -14.27 2.24
N PHE A 562 18.88 -14.03 3.48
CA PHE A 562 19.59 -14.99 4.30
C PHE A 562 19.21 -14.87 5.77
N ARG A 563 19.41 -15.95 6.52
CA ARG A 563 19.29 -15.97 7.99
C ARG A 563 20.69 -16.00 8.59
N THR A 564 20.99 -15.04 9.46
CA THR A 564 22.30 -15.01 10.12
C THR A 564 22.37 -15.97 11.31
N LYS A 565 23.58 -16.48 11.60
CA LYS A 565 23.88 -17.31 12.79
C LYS A 565 24.65 -16.54 13.86
N SER A 566 25.15 -15.34 13.54
CA SER A 566 26.01 -14.53 14.38
C SER A 566 25.60 -13.06 14.30
N ASP A 567 26.04 -12.26 15.26
CA ASP A 567 25.90 -10.80 15.26
C ASP A 567 26.80 -10.08 14.26
N THR A 568 27.77 -10.80 13.72
CA THR A 568 28.70 -10.35 12.68
C THR A 568 28.88 -11.45 11.63
N ALA A 569 29.18 -11.02 10.41
CA ALA A 569 29.55 -11.91 9.30
C ALA A 569 30.45 -11.16 8.33
N THR A 570 31.05 -11.87 7.37
CA THR A 570 31.75 -11.25 6.26
C THR A 570 30.90 -11.37 5.00
N LEU A 571 30.59 -10.23 4.39
CA LEU A 571 30.02 -10.17 3.06
C LEU A 571 31.15 -10.17 2.04
N THR A 572 31.10 -11.10 1.09
CA THR A 572 31.99 -11.12 -0.08
C THR A 572 31.12 -11.12 -1.35
N ILE A 573 31.40 -10.18 -2.25
CA ILE A 573 30.78 -10.11 -3.57
C ILE A 573 31.85 -10.34 -4.64
N SER A 574 31.49 -11.12 -5.66
CA SER A 574 32.37 -11.53 -6.75
C SER A 574 31.74 -11.21 -8.11
N ASP A 575 32.54 -10.79 -9.08
CA ASP A 575 32.11 -10.67 -10.47
C ASP A 575 32.00 -12.03 -11.19
N TRP A 576 32.34 -13.14 -10.52
CA TRP A 576 32.09 -14.49 -10.95
C TRP A 576 30.95 -15.13 -10.18
N VAL A 577 30.25 -16.07 -10.84
CA VAL A 577 29.26 -16.93 -10.18
C VAL A 577 29.98 -18.07 -9.48
N SER A 578 29.68 -18.31 -8.22
CA SER A 578 30.13 -19.50 -7.50
C SER A 578 29.05 -20.59 -7.58
N ASP A 579 29.47 -21.84 -7.83
CA ASP A 579 28.53 -22.98 -7.81
C ASP A 579 27.85 -23.17 -6.45
N ASP A 580 28.53 -22.76 -5.37
CA ASP A 580 28.03 -22.87 -3.99
C ASP A 580 27.11 -21.72 -3.59
N HIS A 581 27.02 -20.66 -4.37
CA HIS A 581 26.36 -19.40 -4.01
C HIS A 581 25.44 -18.86 -5.10
N VAL A 582 25.07 -19.68 -6.07
CA VAL A 582 24.09 -19.31 -7.10
C VAL A 582 22.71 -19.25 -6.46
N TYR A 583 22.25 -18.08 -6.09
CA TYR A 583 20.85 -17.87 -5.70
C TYR A 583 19.96 -17.75 -6.95
N TRP A 584 20.08 -18.74 -7.81
CA TRP A 584 19.07 -18.91 -8.84
C TRP A 584 17.83 -19.48 -8.19
N PRO A 585 16.72 -18.83 -8.35
CA PRO A 585 15.48 -19.54 -8.24
C PRO A 585 15.39 -20.44 -9.50
N SER A 586 16.06 -21.58 -9.49
CA SER A 586 15.95 -22.59 -10.56
C SER A 586 14.54 -23.10 -10.74
N GLU A 587 13.65 -22.83 -9.75
CA GLU A 587 12.24 -23.18 -9.71
C GLU A 587 11.32 -21.99 -10.05
N TRP A 588 11.84 -20.79 -10.21
CA TRP A 588 11.07 -19.56 -10.40
C TRP A 588 11.34 -18.99 -11.79
N GLY A 589 10.69 -19.58 -12.79
CA GLY A 589 10.77 -19.08 -14.17
C GLY A 589 10.35 -17.62 -14.25
N ILE A 590 11.32 -16.73 -14.33
CA ILE A 590 11.08 -15.33 -14.68
C ILE A 590 10.67 -15.31 -16.14
N GLN A 591 9.39 -15.21 -16.39
CA GLN A 591 8.86 -15.05 -17.73
C GLN A 591 8.89 -13.58 -18.17
N PHE A 592 10.07 -13.04 -18.36
CA PHE A 592 10.22 -11.98 -19.33
C PHE A 592 11.08 -12.54 -20.45
N ASN A 593 10.52 -12.79 -21.64
CA ASN A 593 11.14 -13.03 -22.95
C ASN A 593 12.69 -13.13 -23.01
N ILE A 594 13.31 -13.59 -21.93
CA ILE A 594 14.71 -13.94 -21.90
C ILE A 594 14.75 -15.39 -22.31
N GLU A 595 14.57 -15.62 -23.61
CA GLU A 595 14.51 -16.95 -24.23
C GLU A 595 15.71 -17.87 -23.91
N LYS A 596 16.70 -17.42 -23.16
CA LYS A 596 17.92 -18.20 -22.95
C LYS A 596 18.66 -17.81 -21.65
N TRP A 597 18.05 -17.99 -20.51
CA TRP A 597 18.85 -18.11 -19.29
C TRP A 597 19.58 -19.47 -19.30
N LYS A 598 20.68 -19.53 -20.03
CA LYS A 598 21.59 -20.64 -19.87
C LYS A 598 22.27 -20.48 -18.52
N LYS A 599 22.42 -21.59 -17.77
CA LYS A 599 23.26 -21.61 -16.57
C LYS A 599 24.60 -20.94 -16.95
N PRO A 600 24.97 -19.80 -16.34
CA PRO A 600 26.18 -19.13 -16.72
C PRO A 600 27.35 -20.06 -16.43
N GLY A 601 28.41 -19.99 -17.25
CA GLY A 601 29.67 -20.62 -16.92
C GLY A 601 30.25 -20.01 -15.64
N LYS A 602 31.30 -20.61 -15.08
CA LYS A 602 31.98 -20.21 -13.84
C LYS A 602 32.24 -18.70 -13.72
N THR A 603 32.53 -18.02 -14.82
CA THR A 603 32.74 -16.58 -14.87
C THR A 603 31.45 -15.76 -14.81
N GLY A 604 30.27 -16.37 -14.90
CA GLY A 604 28.99 -15.65 -14.87
C GLY A 604 28.71 -14.75 -16.09
N GLY A 605 29.58 -14.80 -17.11
CA GLY A 605 29.45 -14.00 -18.34
C GLY A 605 30.81 -13.84 -19.05
N PRO A 606 30.88 -13.04 -20.14
CA PRO A 606 32.07 -12.89 -20.97
C PRO A 606 33.27 -12.36 -20.18
N VAL A 607 34.44 -12.94 -20.44
CA VAL A 607 35.74 -12.42 -20.00
C VAL A 607 35.94 -11.03 -20.61
N GLY A 608 36.53 -10.12 -19.86
CA GLY A 608 36.72 -8.73 -20.27
C GLY A 608 35.52 -7.81 -20.09
N ARG A 609 34.34 -8.36 -19.71
CA ARG A 609 33.18 -7.55 -19.39
C ARG A 609 33.43 -6.67 -18.18
N GLU A 610 32.98 -5.44 -18.28
CA GLU A 610 33.17 -4.42 -17.24
C GLU A 610 31.88 -4.23 -16.47
N LEU A 611 31.83 -4.65 -15.19
CA LEU A 611 30.68 -4.52 -14.33
C LEU A 611 30.81 -3.31 -13.40
N MET A 612 29.67 -2.71 -13.12
CA MET A 612 29.46 -1.68 -12.11
C MET A 612 28.64 -2.29 -10.98
N PHE A 613 29.02 -2.05 -9.73
CA PHE A 613 28.29 -2.45 -8.53
C PHE A 613 27.95 -1.22 -7.72
N SER A 614 26.70 -1.08 -7.35
CA SER A 614 26.19 0.05 -6.57
C SER A 614 24.96 -0.35 -5.76
N PHE A 615 24.50 0.52 -4.88
CA PHE A 615 23.31 0.30 -4.06
C PHE A 615 23.36 -1.00 -3.25
N ILE A 616 24.38 -1.14 -2.41
CA ILE A 616 24.57 -2.34 -1.58
C ILE A 616 23.84 -2.14 -0.25
N GLU A 617 22.54 -2.41 -0.22
CA GLU A 617 21.69 -2.25 0.95
C GLU A 617 21.55 -3.57 1.71
N LEU A 618 21.78 -3.55 3.02
CA LEU A 618 21.51 -4.67 3.91
C LEU A 618 20.53 -4.24 5.00
N GLN A 619 19.33 -4.80 5.00
CA GLN A 619 18.32 -4.46 5.99
C GLN A 619 17.65 -5.71 6.60
N PRO A 620 17.11 -5.60 7.83
CA PRO A 620 16.28 -6.65 8.41
C PRO A 620 15.13 -7.00 7.46
N TYR A 621 14.90 -8.29 7.24
CA TYR A 621 13.81 -8.78 6.38
C TYR A 621 12.59 -9.14 7.22
N LEU A 622 11.41 -8.70 6.80
CA LEU A 622 10.16 -8.99 7.48
C LEU A 622 9.77 -10.46 7.30
N GLU A 623 9.70 -11.21 8.40
CA GLU A 623 9.16 -12.57 8.40
C GLU A 623 7.63 -12.57 8.24
N ASP A 624 7.06 -13.70 7.82
CA ASP A 624 5.61 -13.86 7.57
C ASP A 624 4.78 -13.68 8.83
#